data_96f0c87c1798bedeb2c4aee44b628f60
#
_entry.id   96f0c87c1798bedeb2c4aee44b628f60
#
_cell.length_a   1.000
_cell.length_b   1.000
_cell.length_c   1.000
_cell.angle_alpha   90.00
_cell.angle_beta   90.00
_cell.angle_gamma   90.00
#
_symmetry.space_group_name_H-M   'P 1'
#
loop_
_entity.id
_entity.type
_entity.pdbx_description
1 polymer ?
#
loop_
_entity_poly.entity_id
_entity_poly.type
_entity_poly.pdbx_seq_one_letter_code
_entity_poly.pdbx_strand_id
1 'polypeptide(L)'
;AGVGPWLPFQMVAAGWFAMGAGLLPQIRGRAEIAMLVAYGALASLAYGLLMNLSFWPWALGADSALSFVPGAPLSENLGRWLAFTLATSLGWDVPRAVLTAVLTLLAGPVLLRAVRRATRRAAFEAPVRFEPAASAASGARN
;
A
#
# COMPACT_ATOMS: atom_id res chain seq x y z
N ALA A 1 4.08 17.05 10.84
CA ALA A 1 3.40 15.86 11.33
C ALA A 1 4.34 15.15 12.31
N GLY A 2 3.90 14.92 13.56
CA GLY A 2 4.67 14.23 14.59
C GLY A 2 4.22 12.77 14.76
N VAL A 3 4.83 12.08 15.71
CA VAL A 3 4.38 10.77 16.16
C VAL A 3 3.10 10.94 16.97
N GLY A 4 2.05 10.19 16.64
CA GLY A 4 0.76 10.28 17.29
C GLY A 4 0.00 8.94 17.25
N PRO A 5 -1.16 8.83 17.91
CA PRO A 5 -1.94 7.59 17.99
C PRO A 5 -2.41 7.07 16.63
N TRP A 6 -2.39 7.91 15.60
CA TRP A 6 -2.72 7.54 14.21
C TRP A 6 -1.60 6.75 13.51
N LEU A 7 -0.36 6.81 14.00
CA LEU A 7 0.79 6.19 13.34
C LEU A 7 0.64 4.67 13.14
N PRO A 8 0.21 3.86 14.13
CA PRO A 8 0.00 2.43 13.93
C PRO A 8 -1.02 2.13 12.82
N PHE A 9 -2.12 2.89 12.77
CA PHE A 9 -3.13 2.74 11.72
C PHE A 9 -2.58 3.06 10.33
N GLN A 10 -1.75 4.11 10.22
CA GLN A 10 -1.08 4.46 8.97
C GLN A 10 -0.12 3.36 8.52
N MET A 11 0.66 2.78 9.43
CA MET A 11 1.60 1.70 9.12
C MET A 11 0.86 0.44 8.62
N VAL A 12 -0.20 0.04 9.32
CA VAL A 12 -1.01 -1.14 8.94
C VAL A 12 -1.67 -0.91 7.60
N ALA A 13 -2.31 0.25 7.39
CA ALA A 13 -2.95 0.59 6.13
C ALA A 13 -1.96 0.61 4.97
N ALA A 14 -0.78 1.24 5.15
CA ALA A 14 0.27 1.24 4.13
C ALA A 14 0.76 -0.17 3.81
N GLY A 15 0.94 -1.02 4.83
CA GLY A 15 1.32 -2.42 4.67
C GLY A 15 0.29 -3.22 3.85
N TRP A 16 -1.00 -3.04 4.10
CA TRP A 16 -2.06 -3.71 3.34
C TRP A 16 -2.06 -3.30 1.86
N PHE A 17 -1.91 -2.02 1.56
CA PHE A 17 -1.83 -1.57 0.17
C PHE A 17 -0.53 -2.01 -0.50
N ALA A 18 0.59 -2.09 0.23
CA ALA A 18 1.83 -2.66 -0.29
C ALA A 18 1.69 -4.15 -0.62
N MET A 19 1.07 -4.94 0.27
CA MET A 19 0.76 -6.35 0.00
C MET A 19 -0.17 -6.52 -1.20
N GLY A 20 -1.21 -5.68 -1.30
CA GLY A 20 -2.11 -5.67 -2.46
C GLY A 20 -1.39 -5.41 -3.77
N ALA A 21 -0.39 -4.53 -3.78
CA ALA A 21 0.47 -4.32 -4.96
C ALA A 21 1.23 -5.59 -5.38
N GLY A 22 1.65 -6.41 -4.40
CA GLY A 22 2.33 -7.69 -4.65
C GLY A 22 1.42 -8.77 -5.26
N LEU A 23 0.10 -8.62 -5.14
CA LEU A 23 -0.89 -9.54 -5.73
C LEU A 23 -1.25 -9.20 -7.18
N LEU A 24 -0.75 -8.09 -7.71
CA LEU A 24 -1.05 -7.68 -9.08
C LEU A 24 -0.45 -8.68 -10.09
N PRO A 25 -1.14 -8.91 -11.23
CA PRO A 25 -0.63 -9.80 -12.28
C PRO A 25 0.74 -9.36 -12.78
N GLN A 26 1.62 -10.34 -13.04
CA GLN A 26 2.96 -10.08 -13.56
C GLN A 26 2.92 -9.80 -15.07
N ILE A 27 2.45 -8.62 -15.44
CA ILE A 27 2.51 -8.13 -16.82
C ILE A 27 3.72 -7.23 -17.02
N ARG A 28 4.12 -7.01 -18.28
CA ARG A 28 5.30 -6.21 -18.61
C ARG A 28 4.98 -5.12 -19.62
N GLY A 29 5.84 -4.11 -19.66
CA GLY A 29 5.75 -3.02 -20.62
C GLY A 29 4.77 -1.92 -20.22
N ARG A 30 4.10 -1.33 -21.21
CA ARG A 30 3.17 -0.21 -20.97
C ARG A 30 1.96 -0.60 -20.14
N ALA A 31 1.48 -1.83 -20.30
CA ALA A 31 0.34 -2.35 -19.54
C ALA A 31 0.67 -2.46 -18.04
N GLU A 32 1.89 -2.82 -17.68
CA GLU A 32 2.37 -2.83 -16.30
C GLU A 32 2.31 -1.43 -15.69
N ILE A 33 2.81 -0.42 -16.39
CA ILE A 33 2.79 0.96 -15.90
C ILE A 33 1.36 1.45 -15.74
N ALA A 34 0.48 1.19 -16.72
CA ALA A 34 -0.93 1.56 -16.63
C ALA A 34 -1.62 0.91 -15.43
N MET A 35 -1.37 -0.37 -15.19
CA MET A 35 -1.89 -1.10 -14.02
C MET A 35 -1.38 -0.51 -12.71
N LEU A 36 -0.09 -0.20 -12.61
CA LEU A 36 0.49 0.40 -11.40
C LEU A 36 -0.04 1.81 -11.15
N VAL A 37 -0.25 2.60 -12.19
CA VAL A 37 -0.88 3.93 -12.11
C VAL A 37 -2.30 3.81 -11.58
N ALA A 38 -3.10 2.94 -12.17
CA ALA A 38 -4.48 2.71 -11.75
C ALA A 38 -4.54 2.20 -10.30
N TYR A 39 -3.73 1.20 -9.97
CA TYR A 39 -3.64 0.67 -8.61
C TYR A 39 -3.20 1.74 -7.61
N GLY A 40 -2.15 2.49 -7.89
CA GLY A 40 -1.63 3.54 -7.01
C GLY A 40 -2.65 4.64 -6.75
N ALA A 41 -3.39 5.07 -7.77
CA ALA A 41 -4.46 6.06 -7.63
C ALA A 41 -5.61 5.52 -6.76
N LEU A 42 -6.09 4.32 -7.04
CA LEU A 42 -7.16 3.67 -6.28
C LEU A 42 -6.74 3.39 -4.83
N ALA A 43 -5.52 2.89 -4.63
CA ALA A 43 -4.96 2.64 -3.30
C ALA A 43 -4.82 3.94 -2.50
N SER A 44 -4.44 5.06 -3.14
CA SER A 44 -4.39 6.38 -2.50
C SER A 44 -5.76 6.83 -1.99
N LEU A 45 -6.82 6.68 -2.79
CA LEU A 45 -8.18 7.00 -2.38
C LEU A 45 -8.66 6.07 -1.27
N ALA A 46 -8.47 4.76 -1.44
CA ALA A 46 -8.86 3.75 -0.45
C ALA A 46 -8.13 3.93 0.88
N TYR A 47 -6.86 4.32 0.84
CA TYR A 47 -6.09 4.68 2.04
C TYR A 47 -6.75 5.84 2.80
N GLY A 48 -7.17 6.91 2.11
CA GLY A 48 -7.87 8.03 2.71
C GLY A 48 -9.18 7.60 3.37
N LEU A 49 -9.99 6.80 2.66
CA LEU A 49 -11.23 6.23 3.19
C LEU A 49 -10.98 5.40 4.46
N LEU A 50 -9.98 4.53 4.44
CA LEU A 50 -9.64 3.68 5.58
C LEU A 50 -9.14 4.50 6.77
N MET A 51 -8.33 5.53 6.53
CA MET A 51 -7.86 6.42 7.58
C MET A 51 -9.02 7.22 8.18
N ASN A 52 -9.93 7.74 7.37
CA ASN A 52 -11.12 8.42 7.87
C ASN A 52 -11.99 7.48 8.72
N LEU A 53 -12.16 6.25 8.30
CA LEU A 53 -12.93 5.27 9.07
C LEU A 53 -12.29 4.99 10.44
N SER A 54 -10.96 5.01 10.53
CA SER A 54 -10.23 4.68 11.76
C SER A 54 -10.34 5.76 12.84
N PHE A 55 -10.45 7.04 12.46
CA PHE A 55 -10.50 8.14 13.45
C PHE A 55 -11.81 8.93 13.49
N TRP A 56 -12.66 8.83 12.46
CA TRP A 56 -13.91 9.57 12.39
C TRP A 56 -14.80 9.47 13.65
N PRO A 57 -14.96 8.29 14.30
CA PRO A 57 -15.79 8.19 15.50
C PRO A 57 -15.33 9.08 16.67
N TRP A 58 -14.07 9.52 16.62
CA TRP A 58 -13.41 10.30 17.69
C TRP A 58 -13.08 11.74 17.27
N ALA A 59 -13.18 12.05 15.97
CA ALA A 59 -12.65 13.28 15.39
C ALA A 59 -13.54 14.50 15.65
N LEU A 60 -14.83 14.28 15.82
CA LEU A 60 -15.82 15.34 15.97
C LEU A 60 -16.49 15.26 17.34
N GLY A 61 -16.81 16.42 17.92
CA GLY A 61 -17.66 16.50 19.12
C GLY A 61 -19.10 16.05 18.83
N ALA A 62 -19.86 15.76 19.87
CA ALA A 62 -21.23 15.22 19.78
C ALA A 62 -22.23 16.14 19.04
N ASP A 63 -21.89 17.42 18.90
CA ASP A 63 -22.80 18.43 18.34
C ASP A 63 -22.76 18.59 16.83
N SER A 64 -21.93 17.79 16.14
CA SER A 64 -21.84 17.87 14.69
C SER A 64 -22.80 16.91 13.99
N ALA A 65 -23.48 17.39 12.95
CA ALA A 65 -24.33 16.55 12.09
C ALA A 65 -23.54 15.41 11.39
N LEU A 66 -22.22 15.52 11.33
CA LEU A 66 -21.32 14.54 10.73
C LEU A 66 -20.73 13.57 11.76
N SER A 67 -21.05 13.72 13.04
CA SER A 67 -20.49 12.88 14.12
C SER A 67 -21.08 11.47 14.11
N PHE A 68 -20.30 10.52 14.57
CA PHE A 68 -20.77 9.18 14.87
C PHE A 68 -21.80 9.22 16.00
N VAL A 69 -22.93 8.52 15.82
CA VAL A 69 -23.99 8.41 16.83
C VAL A 69 -24.02 6.97 17.35
N PRO A 70 -23.58 6.73 18.59
CA PRO A 70 -23.68 5.40 19.21
C PRO A 70 -25.15 4.93 19.27
N GLY A 71 -25.40 3.69 18.83
CA GLY A 71 -26.74 3.11 18.82
C GLY A 71 -27.60 3.45 17.60
N ALA A 72 -27.18 4.40 16.76
CA ALA A 72 -27.88 4.66 15.49
C ALA A 72 -27.70 3.51 14.48
N PRO A 73 -28.65 3.32 13.54
CA PRO A 73 -28.53 2.32 12.48
C PRO A 73 -27.23 2.49 11.70
N LEU A 74 -26.64 1.35 11.24
CA LEU A 74 -25.39 1.37 10.47
C LEU A 74 -25.51 2.25 9.22
N SER A 75 -26.65 2.23 8.52
CA SER A 75 -26.89 3.02 7.32
C SER A 75 -26.81 4.52 7.59
N GLU A 76 -27.31 4.98 8.74
CA GLU A 76 -27.24 6.38 9.13
C GLU A 76 -25.78 6.79 9.44
N ASN A 77 -25.08 6.01 10.24
CA ASN A 77 -23.67 6.27 10.54
C ASN A 77 -22.79 6.21 9.30
N LEU A 78 -23.07 5.29 8.37
CA LEU A 78 -22.36 5.22 7.09
C LEU A 78 -22.62 6.49 6.24
N GLY A 79 -23.86 6.99 6.21
CA GLY A 79 -24.18 8.25 5.55
C GLY A 79 -23.41 9.44 6.15
N ARG A 80 -23.33 9.53 7.48
CA ARG A 80 -22.57 10.56 8.20
C ARG A 80 -21.07 10.46 7.89
N TRP A 81 -20.52 9.27 7.90
CA TRP A 81 -19.12 9.03 7.53
C TRP A 81 -18.80 9.41 6.07
N LEU A 82 -19.68 9.08 5.14
CA LEU A 82 -19.53 9.49 3.75
C LEU A 82 -19.56 11.00 3.60
N ALA A 83 -20.52 11.65 4.25
CA ALA A 83 -20.62 13.12 4.26
C ALA A 83 -19.38 13.77 4.88
N PHE A 84 -18.88 13.23 6.00
CA PHE A 84 -17.63 13.66 6.62
C PHE A 84 -16.45 13.52 5.65
N THR A 85 -16.30 12.37 5.00
CA THR A 85 -15.22 12.10 4.07
C THR A 85 -15.25 13.05 2.86
N LEU A 86 -16.43 13.28 2.29
CA LEU A 86 -16.59 14.20 1.16
C LEU A 86 -16.26 15.65 1.57
N ALA A 87 -16.71 16.07 2.75
CA ALA A 87 -16.51 17.45 3.22
C ALA A 87 -15.07 17.75 3.64
N THR A 88 -14.34 16.76 4.21
CA THR A 88 -13.04 17.02 4.84
C THR A 88 -11.86 16.45 4.11
N SER A 89 -12.01 15.33 3.42
CA SER A 89 -10.87 14.54 2.92
C SER A 89 -10.70 14.56 1.42
N LEU A 90 -11.77 14.76 0.65
CA LEU A 90 -11.70 14.71 -0.81
C LEU A 90 -10.70 15.71 -1.39
N GLY A 91 -10.61 16.91 -0.79
CA GLY A 91 -9.65 17.95 -1.17
C GLY A 91 -8.18 17.56 -1.00
N TRP A 92 -7.88 16.55 -0.17
CA TRP A 92 -6.55 16.00 0.04
C TRP A 92 -6.33 14.67 -0.69
N ASP A 93 -7.35 13.83 -0.71
CA ASP A 93 -7.27 12.49 -1.26
C ASP A 93 -7.15 12.49 -2.79
N VAL A 94 -7.91 13.38 -3.46
CA VAL A 94 -7.85 13.51 -4.92
C VAL A 94 -6.48 14.03 -5.39
N PRO A 95 -5.94 15.16 -4.89
CA PRO A 95 -4.58 15.59 -5.26
C PRO A 95 -3.52 14.54 -4.97
N ARG A 96 -3.63 13.81 -3.86
CA ARG A 96 -2.71 12.73 -3.52
C ARG A 96 -2.79 11.58 -4.54
N ALA A 97 -3.99 11.18 -4.93
CA ALA A 97 -4.19 10.13 -5.93
C ALA A 97 -3.65 10.55 -7.31
N VAL A 98 -3.90 11.79 -7.72
CA VAL A 98 -3.36 12.36 -8.96
C VAL A 98 -1.83 12.41 -8.91
N LEU A 99 -1.25 12.91 -7.83
CA LEU A 99 0.21 12.96 -7.65
C LEU A 99 0.82 11.56 -7.69
N THR A 100 0.21 10.58 -7.02
CA THR A 100 0.65 9.19 -7.05
C THR A 100 0.62 8.63 -8.48
N ALA A 101 -0.45 8.89 -9.22
CA ALA A 101 -0.56 8.46 -10.61
C ALA A 101 0.52 9.09 -11.49
N VAL A 102 0.73 10.41 -11.38
CA VAL A 102 1.74 11.14 -12.16
C VAL A 102 3.15 10.65 -11.82
N LEU A 103 3.49 10.53 -10.54
CA LEU A 103 4.80 10.04 -10.13
C LEU A 103 5.04 8.59 -10.58
N THR A 104 4.03 7.74 -10.49
CA THR A 104 4.13 6.35 -10.98
C THR A 104 4.31 6.30 -12.50
N LEU A 105 3.63 7.16 -13.24
CA LEU A 105 3.77 7.25 -14.69
C LEU A 105 5.18 7.71 -15.10
N LEU A 106 5.71 8.73 -14.43
CA LEU A 106 6.99 9.35 -14.77
C LEU A 106 8.19 8.55 -14.24
N ALA A 107 8.16 8.19 -12.96
CA ALA A 107 9.29 7.53 -12.29
C ALA A 107 9.22 6.00 -12.33
N GLY A 108 8.02 5.42 -12.46
CA GLY A 108 7.79 3.98 -12.43
C GLY A 108 8.68 3.19 -13.39
N PRO A 109 8.79 3.56 -14.68
CA PRO A 109 9.64 2.83 -15.63
C PRO A 109 11.12 2.81 -15.25
N VAL A 110 11.62 3.90 -14.66
CA VAL A 110 13.02 4.00 -14.22
C VAL A 110 13.25 3.15 -12.98
N LEU A 111 12.37 3.26 -12.00
CA LEU A 111 12.44 2.51 -10.74
C LEU A 111 12.33 1.00 -10.98
N LEU A 112 11.38 0.54 -11.81
CA LEU A 112 11.23 -0.87 -12.14
C LEU A 112 12.48 -1.44 -12.80
N ARG A 113 13.12 -0.69 -13.71
CA ARG A 113 14.38 -1.11 -14.32
C ARG A 113 15.52 -1.21 -13.30
N ALA A 114 15.60 -0.24 -12.38
CA ALA A 114 16.62 -0.24 -11.32
C ALA A 114 16.44 -1.43 -10.37
N VAL A 115 15.21 -1.66 -9.88
CA VAL A 115 14.89 -2.78 -8.99
C VAL A 115 15.17 -4.12 -9.68
N ARG A 116 14.72 -4.33 -10.91
CA ARG A 116 14.99 -5.57 -11.68
C ARG A 116 16.48 -5.81 -11.89
N ARG A 117 17.26 -4.75 -12.12
CA ARG A 117 18.71 -4.87 -12.22
C ARG A 117 19.33 -5.28 -10.89
N ALA A 118 18.89 -4.68 -9.78
CA ALA A 118 19.35 -5.03 -8.44
C ALA A 118 19.03 -6.49 -8.09
N THR A 119 17.81 -6.95 -8.35
CA THR A 119 17.36 -8.32 -8.08
C THR A 119 18.21 -9.35 -8.86
N ARG A 120 18.49 -9.09 -10.15
CA ARG A 120 19.35 -9.98 -10.95
C ARG A 120 20.79 -10.04 -10.42
N ARG A 121 21.33 -8.92 -9.93
CA ARG A 121 22.69 -8.86 -9.36
C ARG A 121 22.80 -9.53 -7.99
N ALA A 122 21.74 -9.47 -7.20
CA ALA A 122 21.71 -10.09 -5.89
C ALA A 122 21.59 -11.62 -5.91
N ALA A 123 21.51 -12.22 -7.12
CA ALA A 123 21.46 -13.68 -7.34
C ALA A 123 20.34 -14.41 -6.56
N PHE A 124 19.23 -13.71 -6.22
CA PHE A 124 18.08 -14.33 -5.54
C PHE A 124 17.41 -15.44 -6.37
N GLU A 125 17.68 -15.50 -7.67
CA GLU A 125 17.18 -16.53 -8.60
C GLU A 125 18.25 -17.59 -8.94
N ALA A 126 19.43 -17.54 -8.31
CA ALA A 126 20.46 -18.55 -8.56
C ALA A 126 19.98 -19.90 -8.00
N PRO A 127 20.03 -20.99 -8.80
CA PRO A 127 19.67 -22.30 -8.31
C PRO A 127 20.64 -22.69 -7.19
N VAL A 128 20.10 -23.06 -6.02
CA VAL A 128 20.90 -23.57 -4.90
C VAL A 128 21.48 -24.91 -5.35
N ARG A 129 22.77 -24.97 -5.59
CA ARG A 129 23.49 -26.23 -5.82
C ARG A 129 23.97 -26.71 -4.46
N PHE A 130 23.35 -27.75 -3.95
CA PHE A 130 23.87 -28.50 -2.83
C PHE A 130 24.99 -29.39 -3.37
N GLU A 131 26.24 -29.08 -3.03
CA GLU A 131 27.32 -30.04 -3.24
C GLU A 131 27.10 -31.20 -2.27
N PRO A 132 27.00 -32.46 -2.74
CA PRO A 132 26.95 -33.61 -1.86
C PRO A 132 28.26 -33.67 -1.05
N ALA A 133 28.13 -33.84 0.26
CA ALA A 133 29.24 -33.91 1.22
C ALA A 133 30.17 -35.14 1.01
N ALA A 134 30.36 -35.57 -0.23
CA ALA A 134 31.01 -36.83 -0.59
C ALA A 134 32.54 -36.73 -0.83
N SER A 135 33.20 -35.63 -0.46
CA SER A 135 34.65 -35.53 -0.67
C SER A 135 35.51 -35.63 0.62
N ALA A 136 34.89 -35.58 1.80
CA ALA A 136 35.68 -35.64 3.04
C ALA A 136 36.13 -37.03 3.47
N ALA A 137 35.65 -38.11 2.82
CA ALA A 137 35.95 -39.48 3.23
C ALA A 137 37.12 -40.14 2.45
N SER A 138 37.67 -39.49 1.42
CA SER A 138 38.77 -40.06 0.60
C SER A 138 40.16 -39.67 1.08
N GLY A 139 40.30 -38.72 2.01
CA GLY A 139 41.61 -38.25 2.50
C GLY A 139 42.19 -38.98 3.71
N ALA A 140 41.47 -39.97 4.27
CA ALA A 140 41.89 -40.63 5.53
C ALA A 140 42.45 -42.08 5.34
N ARG A 141 42.86 -42.44 4.12
CA ARG A 141 43.55 -43.71 3.87
C ARG A 141 44.76 -43.47 2.96
N ASN A 142 45.87 -43.05 3.56
CA ASN A 142 47.25 -43.34 3.17
C ASN A 142 48.13 -43.09 4.37
#